data_4439991fcb36e9ca270371a3afd1e5bc
#
_entry.id   4439991fcb36e9ca270371a3afd1e5bc
#
_cell.length_a   1.000
_cell.length_b   1.000
_cell.length_c   1.000
_cell.angle_alpha   90.00
_cell.angle_beta   90.00
_cell.angle_gamma   90.00
#
_symmetry.space_group_name_H-M   'P 1'
#
loop_
_entity.id
_entity.type
_entity.pdbx_description
1 polymer ?
#
loop_
_entity_poly.entity_id
_entity_poly.type
_entity_poly.pdbx_seq_one_letter_code
_entity_poly.pdbx_strand_id
1 'polypeptide(L)'
;ASSAASDVYKRQIRMEMICGKRVLDYLNMVNEQNHQISMKLSAKMDRTADAVQRLQDENFRMKGQVARMEEEMFRAEAKKWEGAGSVLIFKEGLEADSVRKLADAVMNTCEGCCAVFSRNEDGSYKYAMGEIDGDLRQYTKEMNAALNGRGGGKPFFVQGSVQATEDEIRNFFEK
;
A
#
# COMPACT_ATOMS: atom_id res chain seq x y z
N ALA A 1 3.00 18.29 -40.20
CA ALA A 1 1.90 18.15 -39.24
C ALA A 1 1.22 19.52 -39.10
N SER A 2 -0.02 19.65 -39.63
CA SER A 2 -0.80 20.87 -39.43
C SER A 2 -1.71 20.63 -38.23
N SER A 3 -1.34 21.21 -37.08
CA SER A 3 -2.21 21.28 -35.93
C SER A 3 -3.07 22.55 -36.08
N ALA A 4 -4.33 22.42 -36.42
CA ALA A 4 -5.29 23.51 -36.32
C ALA A 4 -5.89 23.51 -34.91
N ALA A 5 -5.34 24.30 -34.02
CA ALA A 5 -5.95 24.62 -32.75
C ALA A 5 -7.03 25.68 -33.00
N SER A 6 -8.30 25.32 -32.91
CA SER A 6 -9.41 26.27 -32.87
C SER A 6 -9.73 26.54 -31.40
N ASP A 7 -9.37 27.74 -30.95
CA ASP A 7 -9.82 28.28 -29.66
C ASP A 7 -11.29 28.63 -29.71
N VAL A 8 -12.13 27.72 -29.22
CA VAL A 8 -13.50 28.04 -28.86
C VAL A 8 -13.64 27.83 -27.34
N TYR A 9 -14.01 28.87 -26.65
CA TYR A 9 -14.26 28.95 -25.22
C TYR A 9 -14.90 27.68 -24.65
N LYS A 10 -14.19 26.98 -23.77
CA LYS A 10 -14.59 25.88 -22.88
C LYS A 10 -14.78 24.45 -23.45
N ARG A 11 -14.54 24.18 -24.74
CA ARG A 11 -14.48 22.80 -25.26
C ARG A 11 -13.39 22.71 -26.33
N GLN A 12 -12.23 22.24 -25.95
CA GLN A 12 -11.17 21.89 -26.92
C GLN A 12 -11.40 20.48 -27.43
N ILE A 13 -11.51 20.30 -28.75
CA ILE A 13 -11.50 19.00 -29.42
C ILE A 13 -10.11 18.87 -30.06
N ARG A 14 -9.33 17.88 -29.59
CA ARG A 14 -8.08 17.53 -30.23
C ARG A 14 -8.35 16.55 -31.37
N MET A 15 -8.00 16.91 -32.58
CA MET A 15 -8.10 16.03 -33.76
C MET A 15 -6.68 15.67 -34.23
N GLU A 16 -6.39 14.37 -34.31
CA GLU A 16 -5.19 13.85 -34.97
C GLU A 16 -5.59 13.20 -36.30
N MET A 17 -4.95 13.60 -37.40
CA MET A 17 -5.17 12.99 -38.71
C MET A 17 -3.88 12.39 -39.22
N ILE A 18 -3.94 11.13 -39.63
CA ILE A 18 -2.85 10.41 -40.26
C ILE A 18 -3.30 10.00 -41.67
N CYS A 19 -2.46 10.19 -42.68
CA CYS A 19 -2.79 9.83 -44.06
C CYS A 19 -1.63 9.14 -44.77
N GLY A 20 -1.94 8.46 -45.89
CA GLY A 20 -0.98 7.78 -46.74
C GLY A 20 -0.26 6.61 -46.04
N LYS A 21 1.02 6.44 -46.33
CA LYS A 21 1.85 5.34 -45.79
C LYS A 21 1.86 5.32 -44.24
N ARG A 22 1.79 6.46 -43.60
CA ARG A 22 1.76 6.57 -42.15
C ARG A 22 0.58 5.84 -41.52
N VAL A 23 -0.55 5.73 -42.21
CA VAL A 23 -1.72 4.97 -41.73
C VAL A 23 -1.39 3.48 -41.67
N LEU A 24 -0.75 2.94 -42.69
CA LEU A 24 -0.34 1.54 -42.72
C LEU A 24 0.70 1.23 -41.64
N ASP A 25 1.70 2.09 -41.51
CA ASP A 25 2.74 1.94 -40.49
C ASP A 25 2.12 1.96 -39.08
N TYR A 26 1.15 2.87 -38.82
CA TYR A 26 0.43 2.94 -37.55
C TYR A 26 -0.44 1.69 -37.30
N LEU A 27 -1.21 1.25 -38.31
CA LEU A 27 -2.05 0.06 -38.18
C LEU A 27 -1.21 -1.19 -37.94
N ASN A 28 -0.06 -1.34 -38.64
CA ASN A 28 0.84 -2.46 -38.41
C ASN A 28 1.43 -2.43 -36.97
N MET A 29 1.81 -1.27 -36.47
CA MET A 29 2.28 -1.11 -35.10
C MET A 29 1.21 -1.52 -34.08
N VAL A 30 -0.03 -1.04 -34.25
CA VAL A 30 -1.16 -1.39 -33.36
C VAL A 30 -1.50 -2.87 -33.44
N ASN A 31 -1.48 -3.45 -34.66
CA ASN A 31 -1.73 -4.88 -34.85
C ASN A 31 -0.66 -5.74 -34.19
N GLU A 32 0.62 -5.35 -34.30
CA GLU A 32 1.72 -6.05 -33.65
C GLU A 32 1.60 -5.96 -32.10
N GLN A 33 1.28 -4.79 -31.55
CA GLN A 33 1.02 -4.65 -30.12
C GLN A 33 -0.13 -5.54 -29.65
N ASN A 34 -1.25 -5.58 -30.42
CA ASN A 34 -2.39 -6.43 -30.09
C ASN A 34 -2.02 -7.92 -30.20
N HIS A 35 -1.20 -8.30 -31.18
CA HIS A 35 -0.67 -9.66 -31.28
C HIS A 35 0.16 -10.06 -30.05
N GLN A 36 1.06 -9.18 -29.59
CA GLN A 36 1.86 -9.41 -28.39
C GLN A 36 0.99 -9.54 -27.12
N ILE A 37 -0.06 -8.73 -26.99
CA ILE A 37 -1.03 -8.83 -25.89
C ILE A 37 -1.78 -10.17 -25.97
N SER A 38 -2.25 -10.54 -27.17
CA SER A 38 -2.91 -11.81 -27.46
C SER A 38 -2.08 -13.01 -27.01
N MET A 39 -0.79 -13.00 -27.34
CA MET A 39 0.16 -14.05 -26.93
C MET A 39 0.34 -14.11 -25.39
N LYS A 40 0.55 -12.96 -24.76
CA LYS A 40 0.73 -12.88 -23.29
C LYS A 40 -0.49 -13.35 -22.51
N LEU A 41 -1.68 -13.07 -23.02
CA LEU A 41 -2.95 -13.39 -22.37
C LEU A 41 -3.52 -14.74 -22.84
N SER A 42 -2.86 -15.43 -23.76
CA SER A 42 -3.37 -16.66 -24.42
C SER A 42 -4.80 -16.47 -24.94
N ALA A 43 -5.07 -15.31 -25.53
CA ALA A 43 -6.38 -14.90 -26.03
C ALA A 43 -6.34 -14.68 -27.54
N LYS A 44 -7.47 -14.76 -28.21
CA LYS A 44 -7.58 -14.36 -29.62
C LYS A 44 -7.40 -12.85 -29.76
N MET A 45 -6.85 -12.39 -30.90
CA MET A 45 -6.59 -10.97 -31.15
C MET A 45 -7.85 -10.08 -31.08
N ASP A 46 -9.00 -10.62 -31.41
CA ASP A 46 -10.31 -9.96 -31.33
C ASP A 46 -10.94 -10.03 -29.91
N ARG A 47 -10.28 -10.72 -28.97
CA ARG A 47 -10.73 -10.93 -27.60
C ARG A 47 -9.75 -10.44 -26.52
N THR A 48 -8.77 -9.65 -26.93
CA THR A 48 -7.75 -9.14 -26.00
C THR A 48 -8.34 -8.23 -24.93
N ALA A 49 -9.33 -7.39 -25.28
CA ALA A 49 -10.04 -6.54 -24.32
C ALA A 49 -10.78 -7.37 -23.25
N ASP A 50 -11.49 -8.44 -23.66
CA ASP A 50 -12.20 -9.33 -22.73
C ASP A 50 -11.21 -10.07 -21.81
N ALA A 51 -10.02 -10.42 -22.32
CA ALA A 51 -8.97 -11.07 -21.54
C ALA A 51 -8.35 -10.12 -20.51
N VAL A 52 -8.14 -8.85 -20.86
CA VAL A 52 -7.70 -7.81 -19.93
C VAL A 52 -8.74 -7.60 -18.84
N GLN A 53 -10.02 -7.50 -19.18
CA GLN A 53 -11.09 -7.35 -18.20
C GLN A 53 -11.11 -8.51 -17.19
N ARG A 54 -11.04 -9.75 -17.68
CA ARG A 54 -10.96 -10.95 -16.81
C ARG A 54 -9.76 -10.91 -15.87
N LEU A 55 -8.58 -10.49 -16.37
CA LEU A 55 -7.38 -10.35 -15.54
C LEU A 55 -7.54 -9.28 -14.48
N GLN A 56 -8.19 -8.16 -14.81
CA GLN A 56 -8.49 -7.10 -13.85
C GLN A 56 -9.47 -7.59 -12.77
N ASP A 57 -10.53 -8.28 -13.16
CA ASP A 57 -11.53 -8.83 -12.24
C ASP A 57 -10.92 -9.88 -11.31
N GLU A 58 -10.05 -10.74 -11.83
CA GLU A 58 -9.32 -11.73 -11.05
C GLU A 58 -8.35 -11.05 -10.06
N ASN A 59 -7.61 -10.05 -10.51
CA ASN A 59 -6.71 -9.28 -9.62
C ASN A 59 -7.49 -8.59 -8.51
N PHE A 60 -8.64 -7.98 -8.82
CA PHE A 60 -9.51 -7.37 -7.82
C PHE A 60 -10.03 -8.40 -6.81
N ARG A 61 -10.47 -9.57 -7.28
CA ARG A 61 -10.92 -10.66 -6.43
C ARG A 61 -9.80 -11.17 -5.51
N MET A 62 -8.60 -11.39 -6.07
CA MET A 62 -7.45 -11.85 -5.27
C MET A 62 -7.05 -10.82 -4.21
N LYS A 63 -7.01 -9.53 -4.54
CA LYS A 63 -6.77 -8.46 -3.55
C LYS A 63 -7.80 -8.46 -2.43
N GLY A 64 -9.08 -8.68 -2.76
CA GLY A 64 -10.13 -8.79 -1.76
C GLY A 64 -10.02 -10.04 -0.89
N GLN A 65 -9.51 -11.15 -1.42
CA GLN A 65 -9.25 -12.36 -0.64
C GLN A 65 -8.08 -12.14 0.33
N VAL A 66 -6.97 -11.57 -0.15
CA VAL A 66 -5.81 -11.24 0.69
C VAL A 66 -6.22 -10.31 1.84
N ALA A 67 -6.97 -9.24 1.54
CA ALA A 67 -7.43 -8.29 2.56
C ALA A 67 -8.29 -8.96 3.65
N ARG A 68 -9.17 -9.91 3.28
CA ARG A 68 -9.97 -10.67 4.25
C ARG A 68 -9.11 -11.61 5.09
N MET A 69 -8.17 -12.31 4.48
CA MET A 69 -7.26 -13.19 5.22
C MET A 69 -6.38 -12.41 6.20
N GLU A 70 -5.89 -11.23 5.81
CA GLU A 70 -5.17 -10.33 6.71
C GLU A 70 -6.05 -9.90 7.89
N GLU A 71 -7.29 -9.49 7.63
CA GLU A 71 -8.22 -9.07 8.67
C GLU A 71 -8.52 -10.19 9.68
N GLU A 72 -8.72 -11.41 9.20
CA GLU A 72 -8.90 -12.59 10.05
C GLU A 72 -7.66 -12.89 10.91
N MET A 73 -6.47 -12.83 10.29
CA MET A 73 -5.19 -12.98 11.00
C MET A 73 -5.00 -11.90 12.07
N PHE A 74 -5.29 -10.64 11.74
CA PHE A 74 -5.12 -9.53 12.68
C PHE A 74 -6.11 -9.61 13.84
N ARG A 75 -7.35 -10.02 13.59
CA ARG A 75 -8.32 -10.30 14.65
C ARG A 75 -7.87 -11.46 15.56
N ALA A 76 -7.32 -12.52 14.98
CA ALA A 76 -6.81 -13.64 15.76
C ALA A 76 -5.58 -13.25 16.61
N GLU A 77 -4.71 -12.40 16.05
CA GLU A 77 -3.57 -11.85 16.78
C GLU A 77 -4.03 -10.93 17.91
N ALA A 78 -4.95 -10.00 17.64
CA ALA A 78 -5.49 -9.06 18.61
C ALA A 78 -6.11 -9.77 19.83
N LYS A 79 -6.83 -10.89 19.62
CA LYS A 79 -7.40 -11.71 20.72
C LYS A 79 -6.36 -12.24 21.71
N LYS A 80 -5.10 -12.44 21.28
CA LYS A 80 -4.03 -12.90 22.18
C LYS A 80 -3.64 -11.83 23.21
N TRP A 81 -3.95 -10.59 22.91
CA TRP A 81 -3.59 -9.43 23.70
C TRP A 81 -4.79 -8.78 24.42
N GLU A 82 -5.92 -9.49 24.45
CA GLU A 82 -7.13 -9.04 25.14
C GLU A 82 -6.86 -8.87 26.64
N GLY A 83 -7.09 -7.68 27.16
CA GLY A 83 -6.81 -7.31 28.55
C GLY A 83 -5.32 -7.20 28.90
N ALA A 84 -4.41 -7.33 27.95
CA ALA A 84 -3.01 -7.06 28.18
C ALA A 84 -2.79 -5.54 28.36
N GLY A 85 -1.78 -5.15 29.15
CA GLY A 85 -1.34 -3.77 29.24
C GLY A 85 -0.71 -3.27 27.93
N SER A 86 0.42 -2.58 28.01
CA SER A 86 1.14 -2.15 26.80
C SER A 86 1.74 -3.35 26.06
N VAL A 87 1.62 -3.35 24.72
CA VAL A 87 1.97 -4.48 23.86
C VAL A 87 2.96 -4.05 22.79
N LEU A 88 4.04 -4.82 22.64
CA LEU A 88 5.07 -4.62 21.60
C LEU A 88 5.13 -5.86 20.69
N ILE A 89 4.83 -5.68 19.41
CA ILE A 89 4.72 -6.75 18.42
C ILE A 89 5.73 -6.51 17.30
N PHE A 90 6.53 -7.56 17.00
CA PHE A 90 7.38 -7.58 15.82
C PHE A 90 6.82 -8.55 14.77
N LYS A 91 6.82 -8.11 13.53
CA LYS A 91 6.45 -8.88 12.34
C LYS A 91 7.48 -8.64 11.24
N GLU A 92 7.44 -9.46 10.21
CA GLU A 92 8.28 -9.31 9.03
C GLU A 92 7.42 -9.19 7.76
N GLY A 93 7.87 -8.36 6.81
CA GLY A 93 7.27 -8.28 5.48
C GLY A 93 5.87 -7.69 5.39
N LEU A 94 5.35 -7.07 6.46
CA LEU A 94 4.07 -6.38 6.37
C LEU A 94 4.22 -5.03 5.67
N GLU A 95 3.27 -4.70 4.79
CA GLU A 95 3.15 -3.37 4.22
C GLU A 95 2.67 -2.35 5.26
N ALA A 96 2.93 -1.07 5.02
CA ALA A 96 2.59 -0.01 5.96
C ALA A 96 1.10 0.03 6.34
N ASP A 97 0.20 -0.26 5.39
CA ASP A 97 -1.25 -0.35 5.64
C ASP A 97 -1.61 -1.56 6.51
N SER A 98 -0.93 -2.70 6.32
CA SER A 98 -1.12 -3.91 7.13
C SER A 98 -0.60 -3.72 8.56
N VAL A 99 0.56 -3.04 8.74
CA VAL A 99 1.07 -2.66 10.07
C VAL A 99 0.07 -1.76 10.81
N ARG A 100 -0.50 -0.78 10.11
CA ARG A 100 -1.51 0.13 10.64
C ARG A 100 -2.78 -0.63 11.07
N LYS A 101 -3.29 -1.54 10.24
CA LYS A 101 -4.48 -2.35 10.52
C LYS A 101 -4.28 -3.28 11.71
N LEU A 102 -3.09 -3.90 11.82
CA LEU A 102 -2.76 -4.75 12.96
C LEU A 102 -2.70 -3.93 14.24
N ALA A 103 -2.03 -2.76 14.22
CA ALA A 103 -1.96 -1.87 15.38
C ALA A 103 -3.36 -1.39 15.81
N ASP A 104 -4.23 -1.03 14.85
CA ASP A 104 -5.62 -0.63 15.14
C ASP A 104 -6.42 -1.79 15.75
N ALA A 105 -6.27 -3.02 15.23
CA ALA A 105 -6.96 -4.19 15.78
C ALA A 105 -6.53 -4.50 17.22
N VAL A 106 -5.22 -4.44 17.52
CA VAL A 106 -4.67 -4.72 18.85
C VAL A 106 -4.97 -3.59 19.83
N MET A 107 -4.87 -2.31 19.41
CA MET A 107 -5.22 -1.15 20.23
C MET A 107 -6.64 -1.24 20.80
N ASN A 108 -7.58 -1.80 20.03
CA ASN A 108 -8.97 -1.95 20.46
C ASN A 108 -9.20 -3.14 21.41
N THR A 109 -8.17 -3.93 21.73
CA THR A 109 -8.27 -5.12 22.61
C THR A 109 -7.37 -5.06 23.83
N CYS A 110 -6.23 -4.36 23.75
CA CYS A 110 -5.34 -4.14 24.88
C CYS A 110 -5.77 -2.92 25.73
N GLU A 111 -5.28 -2.86 26.97
CA GLU A 111 -5.60 -1.80 27.94
C GLU A 111 -4.57 -0.64 27.94
N GLY A 112 -3.48 -0.74 27.15
CA GLY A 112 -2.41 0.23 27.07
C GLY A 112 -2.01 0.58 25.66
N CYS A 113 -0.77 1.05 25.51
CA CYS A 113 -0.20 1.37 24.21
C CYS A 113 0.11 0.09 23.43
N CYS A 114 -0.38 0.01 22.19
CA CYS A 114 0.02 -1.00 21.22
C CYS A 114 1.07 -0.44 20.28
N ALA A 115 2.22 -1.11 20.18
CA ALA A 115 3.28 -0.79 19.22
C ALA A 115 3.56 -2.00 18.32
N VAL A 116 3.37 -1.83 17.03
CA VAL A 116 3.64 -2.86 16.01
C VAL A 116 4.78 -2.39 15.13
N PHE A 117 5.80 -3.22 15.00
CA PHE A 117 6.95 -3.01 14.12
C PHE A 117 7.02 -4.09 13.07
N SER A 118 7.28 -3.72 11.82
CA SER A 118 7.52 -4.68 10.73
C SER A 118 8.84 -4.38 10.05
N ARG A 119 9.69 -5.42 9.98
CA ARG A 119 11.01 -5.33 9.35
C ARG A 119 10.88 -5.25 7.84
N ASN A 120 11.61 -4.30 7.24
CA ASN A 120 11.79 -4.16 5.81
C ASN A 120 13.01 -4.98 5.33
N GLU A 121 13.12 -5.18 4.02
CA GLU A 121 14.26 -5.87 3.39
C GLU A 121 15.60 -5.13 3.61
N ASP A 122 15.56 -3.79 3.74
CA ASP A 122 16.74 -2.95 4.01
C ASP A 122 17.18 -2.93 5.48
N GLY A 123 16.50 -3.70 6.34
CA GLY A 123 16.78 -3.78 7.77
C GLY A 123 16.15 -2.67 8.61
N SER A 124 15.49 -1.68 8.02
CA SER A 124 14.69 -0.70 8.75
C SER A 124 13.36 -1.31 9.22
N TYR A 125 12.66 -0.61 10.12
CA TYR A 125 11.33 -1.03 10.56
C TYR A 125 10.29 0.03 10.23
N LYS A 126 9.15 -0.41 9.65
CA LYS A 126 7.91 0.35 9.65
C LYS A 126 7.25 0.16 11.00
N TYR A 127 6.62 1.20 11.54
CA TYR A 127 5.88 1.08 12.78
C TYR A 127 4.50 1.76 12.72
N ALA A 128 3.60 1.25 13.55
CA ALA A 128 2.37 1.93 13.95
C ALA A 128 2.15 1.72 15.44
N MET A 129 1.75 2.77 16.14
CA MET A 129 1.43 2.72 17.56
C MET A 129 0.07 3.37 17.81
N GLY A 130 -0.70 2.78 18.70
CA GLY A 130 -2.02 3.26 19.07
C GLY A 130 -2.29 3.12 20.58
N GLU A 131 -3.01 4.07 21.14
CA GLU A 131 -3.50 4.10 22.52
C GLU A 131 -4.80 4.89 22.56
N ILE A 132 -5.90 4.27 23.00
CA ILE A 132 -7.25 4.83 22.86
C ILE A 132 -7.35 6.21 23.54
N ASP A 133 -6.90 6.33 24.78
CA ASP A 133 -7.02 7.52 25.60
C ASP A 133 -5.68 8.27 25.78
N GLY A 134 -4.64 7.91 24.98
CA GLY A 134 -3.30 8.44 25.10
C GLY A 134 -2.97 9.58 24.14
N ASP A 135 -1.84 10.25 24.42
CA ASP A 135 -1.20 11.20 23.52
C ASP A 135 0.23 10.76 23.19
N LEU A 136 0.37 10.01 22.11
CA LEU A 136 1.62 9.42 21.64
C LEU A 136 2.57 10.41 20.94
N ARG A 137 2.17 11.67 20.72
CA ARG A 137 2.95 12.61 19.90
C ARG A 137 4.31 12.94 20.49
N GLN A 138 4.37 13.16 21.79
CA GLN A 138 5.65 13.46 22.48
C GLN A 138 6.51 12.20 22.53
N TYR A 139 5.92 11.07 22.94
CA TYR A 139 6.60 9.78 22.97
C TYR A 139 7.18 9.39 21.61
N THR A 140 6.42 9.60 20.53
CA THR A 140 6.88 9.37 19.16
C THR A 140 8.07 10.25 18.76
N LYS A 141 8.10 11.53 19.20
CA LYS A 141 9.26 12.40 18.94
C LYS A 141 10.52 11.88 19.63
N GLU A 142 10.39 11.47 20.88
CA GLU A 142 11.50 10.91 21.66
C GLU A 142 12.00 9.58 21.06
N MET A 143 11.08 8.68 20.69
CA MET A 143 11.39 7.44 19.99
C MET A 143 12.10 7.68 18.66
N ASN A 144 11.57 8.58 17.83
CA ASN A 144 12.18 8.89 16.54
C ASN A 144 13.58 9.52 16.70
N ALA A 145 13.80 10.33 17.72
CA ALA A 145 15.12 10.88 18.02
C ALA A 145 16.10 9.80 18.49
N ALA A 146 15.65 8.86 19.33
CA ALA A 146 16.49 7.78 19.87
C ALA A 146 16.79 6.69 18.83
N LEU A 147 15.84 6.35 17.96
CA LEU A 147 15.92 5.24 17.00
C LEU A 147 16.15 5.70 15.55
N ASN A 148 16.61 6.94 15.35
CA ASN A 148 16.84 7.53 14.02
C ASN A 148 15.62 7.37 13.11
N GLY A 149 14.43 7.69 13.64
CA GLY A 149 13.15 7.45 13.01
C GLY A 149 12.52 8.70 12.41
N ARG A 150 11.46 8.47 11.65
CA ARG A 150 10.59 9.50 11.07
C ARG A 150 9.15 9.02 11.17
N GLY A 151 8.26 9.88 11.62
CA GLY A 151 6.85 9.56 11.69
C GLY A 151 6.09 10.55 12.55
N GLY A 152 4.81 10.29 12.68
CA GLY A 152 3.87 11.10 13.46
C GLY A 152 2.44 10.68 13.16
N GLY A 153 1.50 11.45 13.65
CA GLY A 153 0.09 11.17 13.45
C GLY A 153 -0.82 11.96 14.38
N LYS A 154 -1.94 11.34 14.72
CA LYS A 154 -2.92 11.86 15.67
C LYS A 154 -2.48 11.55 17.11
N PRO A 155 -3.03 12.21 18.14
CA PRO A 155 -2.67 11.92 19.53
C PRO A 155 -2.75 10.44 19.90
N PHE A 156 -3.81 9.79 19.51
CA PHE A 156 -4.10 8.39 19.83
C PHE A 156 -3.51 7.36 18.86
N PHE A 157 -2.96 7.80 17.70
CA PHE A 157 -2.43 6.89 16.68
C PHE A 157 -1.33 7.55 15.85
N VAL A 158 -0.16 6.93 15.83
CA VAL A 158 1.04 7.41 15.12
C VAL A 158 1.64 6.30 14.28
N GLN A 159 2.33 6.67 13.22
CA GLN A 159 2.98 5.74 12.32
C GLN A 159 4.26 6.34 11.70
N GLY A 160 5.15 5.49 11.27
CA GLY A 160 6.40 5.94 10.67
C GLY A 160 7.37 4.81 10.37
N SER A 161 8.65 5.16 10.35
CA SER A 161 9.75 4.21 10.20
C SER A 161 10.93 4.57 11.11
N VAL A 162 11.68 3.57 11.53
CA VAL A 162 12.91 3.72 12.33
C VAL A 162 14.06 2.96 11.69
N GLN A 163 15.27 3.46 11.89
CA GLN A 163 16.50 2.86 11.42
C GLN A 163 17.28 2.31 12.63
N ALA A 164 16.76 1.27 13.23
CA ALA A 164 17.30 0.66 14.44
C ALA A 164 17.14 -0.86 14.39
N THR A 165 17.89 -1.56 15.23
CA THR A 165 17.75 -3.01 15.43
C THR A 165 16.57 -3.34 16.33
N GLU A 166 16.11 -4.59 16.32
CA GLU A 166 15.04 -5.04 17.20
C GLU A 166 15.41 -4.87 18.68
N ASP A 167 16.67 -5.16 19.05
CA ASP A 167 17.16 -5.01 20.42
C ASP A 167 17.16 -3.54 20.89
N GLU A 168 17.52 -2.60 20.01
CA GLU A 168 17.44 -1.17 20.32
C GLU A 168 16.01 -0.70 20.53
N ILE A 169 15.08 -1.21 19.71
CA ILE A 169 13.64 -0.93 19.85
C ILE A 169 13.15 -1.49 21.18
N ARG A 170 13.41 -2.75 21.50
CA ARG A 170 13.01 -3.38 22.77
C ARG A 170 13.55 -2.61 23.97
N ASN A 171 14.84 -2.28 23.98
CA ASN A 171 15.47 -1.49 25.04
C ASN A 171 14.86 -0.10 25.23
N PHE A 172 14.30 0.49 24.18
CA PHE A 172 13.60 1.78 24.29
C PHE A 172 12.26 1.63 25.02
N PHE A 173 11.51 0.55 24.76
CA PHE A 173 10.19 0.29 25.38
C PHE A 173 10.26 -0.31 26.79
N GLU A 174 11.42 -0.84 27.22
CA GLU A 174 11.64 -1.41 28.56
C GLU A 174 12.07 -0.34 29.60
N LYS A 175 12.33 0.89 29.15
CA LYS A 175 12.65 2.04 30.03
C LYS A 175 11.41 2.70 30.62
#